data_d9ca4066e0fe90fbeccec54db89e4424
#
_entry.id   d9ca4066e0fe90fbeccec54db89e4424
#
_cell.length_a   1.000
_cell.length_b   1.000
_cell.length_c   1.000
_cell.angle_alpha   90.00
_cell.angle_beta   90.00
_cell.angle_gamma   90.00
#
_symmetry.space_group_name_H-M   'P 1'
#
loop_
_entity.id
_entity.type
_entity.pdbx_description
1 polymer ?
#
loop_
_entity_poly.entity_id
_entity_poly.type
_entity_poly.pdbx_seq_one_letter_code
_entity_poly.pdbx_strand_id
1 'polypeptide(L)'
;MTAGHARRAAAVCAAALLSLSGLTGCSGRMSEMVSDAADIFSEAKLGVRPADSTGSGYVSSEAEVTEKQDGSLTEQTIGDPVEETPGLSGFAFDQLDSAVQDVYAQLYTGISAEKASFTIRAKNTDDIKPALAAVMTDCPQFFWIDGTASMSGFRSLGIWRITLHFNIDVSQIDSMRSRIEAKAEEYLSSIPDGANEYDKVKLAYEYIINLTDYSLSSTQNQNIQSVFLNGSSVCAGYARAFQYLLQKAGIWCAYVEGKTSDSGEGHAWDQVRVGDVYTYVDPSWGDPTYGEDQTDAKRLDIIYDYLCLTTDEMTRAGHEPDDTYTLPECTDRSYDYYKLNGCYQEGYHEDSVSQALWNAVDNAEDVVYFKFSDFESYSEAQQALFPSEDSGRESLINAPIRQRMEWDSASLMRYYYSCSDALWIIKVYW
;
A
#
# COMPACT_ATOMS: atom_id res chain seq x y z
N MET A 1 -4.95 -23.10 4.55
CA MET A 1 -4.54 -23.18 3.12
C MET A 1 -5.82 -23.15 2.32
N THR A 2 -6.22 -21.96 1.88
CA THR A 2 -7.50 -21.72 1.21
C THR A 2 -7.32 -21.80 -0.31
N ALA A 3 -8.37 -22.21 -1.00
CA ALA A 3 -8.41 -22.58 -2.42
C ALA A 3 -8.04 -21.48 -3.44
N GLY A 4 -7.66 -20.29 -2.99
CA GLY A 4 -7.26 -19.18 -3.85
C GLY A 4 -5.86 -19.30 -4.44
N HIS A 5 -4.91 -19.79 -3.66
CA HIS A 5 -3.52 -19.95 -4.12
C HIS A 5 -3.32 -21.13 -5.08
N ALA A 6 -4.23 -22.11 -5.08
CA ALA A 6 -4.15 -23.27 -5.97
C ALA A 6 -4.65 -23.00 -7.41
N ARG A 7 -5.28 -21.85 -7.68
CA ARG A 7 -5.77 -21.52 -9.04
C ARG A 7 -4.78 -20.73 -9.89
N ARG A 8 -3.72 -20.15 -9.29
CA ARG A 8 -2.68 -19.42 -10.04
C ARG A 8 -1.60 -20.31 -10.64
N ALA A 9 -1.51 -21.61 -10.25
CA ALA A 9 -0.45 -22.52 -10.70
C ALA A 9 -0.84 -23.48 -11.85
N ALA A 10 -2.00 -23.35 -12.47
CA ALA A 10 -2.50 -24.34 -13.43
C ALA A 10 -2.93 -23.77 -14.80
N ALA A 11 -2.32 -22.70 -15.28
CA ALA A 11 -2.62 -22.17 -16.62
C ALA A 11 -1.32 -21.85 -17.40
N VAL A 12 -0.46 -22.82 -17.53
CA VAL A 12 0.64 -22.78 -18.52
C VAL A 12 0.57 -24.06 -19.31
N CYS A 13 -0.01 -24.01 -20.48
CA CYS A 13 0.22 -24.80 -21.70
C CYS A 13 -0.98 -24.69 -22.64
N ALA A 14 -0.99 -23.69 -23.50
CA ALA A 14 -1.67 -23.81 -24.79
C ALA A 14 -0.82 -23.08 -25.83
N ALA A 15 -0.06 -23.86 -26.56
CA ALA A 15 0.78 -23.41 -27.65
C ALA A 15 -0.07 -22.82 -28.81
N ALA A 16 0.21 -21.60 -29.18
CA ALA A 16 -0.24 -21.07 -30.48
C ALA A 16 0.78 -21.47 -31.55
N LEU A 17 0.50 -22.55 -32.27
CA LEU A 17 1.10 -22.89 -33.56
C LEU A 17 0.54 -21.91 -34.61
N LEU A 18 1.30 -20.92 -34.99
CA LEU A 18 1.09 -20.19 -36.25
C LEU A 18 2.03 -20.71 -37.30
N SER A 19 1.41 -21.30 -38.28
CA SER A 19 1.99 -21.91 -39.47
C SER A 19 2.85 -20.93 -40.30
N LEU A 20 4.15 -21.24 -40.40
CA LEU A 20 4.97 -20.73 -41.48
C LEU A 20 4.75 -21.60 -42.71
N SER A 21 4.06 -21.10 -43.70
CA SER A 21 4.07 -21.63 -45.06
C SER A 21 4.72 -20.62 -46.00
N GLY A 22 5.88 -21.02 -46.49
CA GLY A 22 6.37 -20.65 -47.80
C GLY A 22 7.29 -19.46 -47.88
N LEU A 23 8.58 -19.77 -48.03
CA LEU A 23 9.44 -19.08 -48.99
C LEU A 23 10.67 -19.93 -49.27
N THR A 24 10.65 -20.56 -50.47
CA THR A 24 11.83 -21.12 -51.14
C THR A 24 12.57 -20.01 -51.85
N GLY A 25 13.88 -19.88 -51.62
CA GLY A 25 14.73 -19.00 -52.42
C GLY A 25 16.13 -18.91 -51.84
N CYS A 26 17.06 -19.62 -52.48
CA CYS A 26 18.50 -19.62 -52.17
C CYS A 26 19.21 -18.30 -52.47
N SER A 27 20.27 -18.08 -51.74
CA SER A 27 21.47 -17.27 -52.02
C SER A 27 21.38 -15.77 -51.77
N GLY A 28 22.08 -15.31 -50.74
CA GLY A 28 22.48 -13.92 -50.69
C GLY A 28 22.90 -13.43 -49.27
N ARG A 29 24.19 -13.44 -49.05
CA ARG A 29 24.96 -12.51 -48.22
C ARG A 29 24.73 -12.48 -46.67
N MET A 30 25.83 -12.72 -46.00
CA MET A 30 26.06 -12.55 -44.54
C MET A 30 25.69 -11.16 -43.94
N SER A 31 25.27 -10.20 -44.78
CA SER A 31 24.81 -8.87 -44.30
C SER A 31 23.31 -8.80 -43.94
N GLU A 32 22.53 -9.81 -44.31
CA GLU A 32 21.11 -9.90 -43.96
C GLU A 32 20.88 -10.61 -42.61
N MET A 33 21.86 -11.34 -42.08
CA MET A 33 21.74 -11.99 -40.77
C MET A 33 21.81 -11.02 -39.58
N VAL A 34 22.20 -9.78 -39.81
CA VAL A 34 22.28 -8.76 -38.70
C VAL A 34 20.97 -7.97 -38.56
N SER A 35 20.14 -7.92 -39.60
CA SER A 35 18.82 -7.27 -39.53
C SER A 35 17.74 -8.18 -38.89
N ASP A 36 17.92 -9.52 -39.01
CA ASP A 36 16.97 -10.47 -38.40
C ASP A 36 17.16 -10.66 -36.89
N ALA A 37 18.23 -10.11 -36.30
CA ALA A 37 18.45 -10.19 -34.85
C ALA A 37 17.50 -9.27 -34.06
N ALA A 38 16.90 -8.28 -34.68
CA ALA A 38 15.90 -7.42 -34.06
C ALA A 38 14.56 -8.14 -33.82
N ASP A 39 14.25 -9.18 -34.58
CA ASP A 39 13.00 -9.94 -34.47
C ASP A 39 13.09 -11.11 -33.46
N ILE A 40 14.29 -11.42 -32.94
CA ILE A 40 14.51 -12.52 -31.99
C ILE A 40 14.10 -12.10 -30.57
N PHE A 41 14.16 -10.80 -30.27
CA PHE A 41 13.75 -10.24 -28.97
C PHE A 41 12.56 -9.32 -29.19
N SER A 42 11.45 -9.61 -28.53
CA SER A 42 10.35 -8.66 -28.45
C SER A 42 10.33 -8.05 -27.05
N GLU A 43 10.42 -6.74 -26.99
CA GLU A 43 10.19 -5.98 -25.76
C GLU A 43 8.70 -5.69 -25.61
N ALA A 44 8.21 -5.70 -24.40
CA ALA A 44 6.87 -5.25 -24.07
C ALA A 44 6.88 -4.44 -22.79
N LYS A 45 6.39 -3.20 -22.86
CA LYS A 45 6.17 -2.39 -21.68
C LYS A 45 5.04 -3.00 -20.87
N LEU A 46 5.32 -3.41 -19.63
CA LEU A 46 4.30 -3.87 -18.70
C LEU A 46 3.51 -2.66 -18.19
N GLY A 47 2.23 -2.65 -18.45
CA GLY A 47 1.28 -1.74 -17.81
C GLY A 47 0.98 -2.22 -16.39
N VAL A 48 1.99 -2.27 -15.52
CA VAL A 48 1.77 -2.51 -14.08
C VAL A 48 1.17 -1.25 -13.51
N ARG A 49 0.02 -1.38 -12.86
CA ARG A 49 -0.69 -0.27 -12.24
C ARG A 49 -0.88 -0.55 -10.76
N PRO A 50 -0.85 0.48 -9.90
CA PRO A 50 -1.37 0.37 -8.55
C PRO A 50 -2.80 -0.16 -8.54
N ALA A 51 -3.18 -0.89 -7.50
CA ALA A 51 -4.47 -1.56 -7.42
C ALA A 51 -5.67 -0.61 -7.52
N ASP A 52 -5.51 0.65 -7.09
CA ASP A 52 -6.57 1.66 -7.10
C ASP A 52 -6.63 2.53 -8.37
N SER A 53 -5.80 2.25 -9.40
CA SER A 53 -5.76 3.04 -10.65
C SER A 53 -7.09 3.10 -11.42
N THR A 54 -8.09 2.31 -11.04
CA THR A 54 -9.45 2.29 -11.63
C THR A 54 -10.51 2.99 -10.78
N GLY A 55 -10.09 3.66 -9.71
CA GLY A 55 -10.93 4.29 -8.70
C GLY A 55 -10.58 3.79 -7.31
N SER A 56 -10.40 4.71 -6.35
CA SER A 56 -9.90 4.32 -5.01
C SER A 56 -10.95 3.61 -4.17
N GLY A 57 -12.24 3.85 -4.42
CA GLY A 57 -13.32 3.40 -3.57
C GLY A 57 -13.25 3.96 -2.14
N TYR A 58 -12.33 4.91 -1.91
CA TYR A 58 -12.12 5.55 -0.63
C TYR A 58 -13.31 6.43 -0.23
N VAL A 59 -13.69 6.33 1.03
CA VAL A 59 -14.66 7.23 1.67
C VAL A 59 -13.92 7.89 2.84
N SER A 60 -13.92 9.22 2.88
CA SER A 60 -13.29 9.97 3.98
C SER A 60 -13.78 9.46 5.33
N SER A 61 -12.85 9.29 6.27
CA SER A 61 -13.14 8.90 7.64
C SER A 61 -13.60 10.08 8.52
N GLU A 62 -14.03 11.18 7.91
CA GLU A 62 -14.56 12.31 8.67
C GLU A 62 -15.67 11.85 9.63
N ALA A 63 -15.44 12.10 10.93
CA ALA A 63 -16.45 11.84 11.92
C ALA A 63 -17.68 12.72 11.68
N GLU A 64 -18.86 12.14 11.78
CA GLU A 64 -20.12 12.84 11.68
C GLU A 64 -20.84 12.80 13.04
N VAL A 65 -21.01 13.98 13.66
CA VAL A 65 -21.71 14.10 14.96
C VAL A 65 -22.90 15.03 14.82
N THR A 66 -24.11 14.47 15.02
CA THR A 66 -25.36 15.20 14.90
C THR A 66 -26.00 15.42 16.28
N GLU A 67 -26.31 16.68 16.63
CA GLU A 67 -27.07 16.98 17.85
C GLU A 67 -28.55 16.64 17.64
N LYS A 68 -29.12 15.82 18.53
CA LYS A 68 -30.53 15.44 18.52
C LYS A 68 -31.21 15.92 19.80
N GLN A 69 -32.44 16.37 19.67
CA GLN A 69 -33.28 16.65 20.86
C GLN A 69 -33.93 15.33 21.27
N ASP A 70 -33.62 14.89 22.51
CA ASP A 70 -34.28 13.76 23.13
C ASP A 70 -35.18 14.28 24.29
N GLY A 71 -36.45 14.46 24.01
CA GLY A 71 -37.43 14.95 24.98
C GLY A 71 -37.68 13.99 26.15
N SER A 72 -37.21 12.76 26.10
CA SER A 72 -37.26 11.78 27.21
C SER A 72 -36.05 11.85 28.11
N LEU A 73 -34.99 12.56 27.72
CA LEU A 73 -33.76 12.68 28.51
C LEU A 73 -33.96 13.65 29.65
N THR A 74 -33.62 13.21 30.86
CA THR A 74 -33.61 14.03 32.08
C THR A 74 -32.25 13.95 32.74
N GLU A 75 -31.94 14.88 33.66
CA GLU A 75 -30.69 14.84 34.45
C GLU A 75 -30.53 13.53 35.22
N GLN A 76 -31.64 12.87 35.60
CA GLN A 76 -31.59 11.58 36.30
C GLN A 76 -31.42 10.40 35.34
N THR A 77 -31.81 10.53 34.06
CA THR A 77 -31.78 9.44 33.08
C THR A 77 -30.60 9.50 32.14
N ILE A 78 -29.86 10.63 32.10
CA ILE A 78 -28.67 10.74 31.20
C ILE A 78 -27.54 9.77 31.60
N GLY A 79 -27.46 9.45 32.91
CA GLY A 79 -26.42 8.61 33.48
C GLY A 79 -25.12 9.36 33.75
N ASP A 80 -24.24 8.75 34.52
CA ASP A 80 -22.92 9.31 34.82
C ASP A 80 -22.00 9.22 33.58
N PRO A 81 -21.15 10.25 33.36
CA PRO A 81 -20.11 10.20 32.38
C PRO A 81 -19.15 9.03 32.61
N VAL A 82 -18.66 8.45 31.53
CA VAL A 82 -17.61 7.43 31.60
C VAL A 82 -16.31 8.03 32.16
N GLU A 83 -15.52 7.23 32.84
CA GLU A 83 -14.18 7.62 33.29
C GLU A 83 -13.24 7.71 32.08
N GLU A 84 -12.24 8.60 32.17
CA GLU A 84 -11.23 8.74 31.15
C GLU A 84 -10.20 7.63 31.28
N THR A 85 -9.77 7.05 30.13
CA THR A 85 -8.62 6.15 30.11
C THR A 85 -7.34 6.98 30.22
N PRO A 86 -6.51 6.80 31.25
CA PRO A 86 -5.28 7.56 31.41
C PRO A 86 -4.15 7.01 30.51
N GLY A 87 -3.20 7.88 30.18
CA GLY A 87 -1.96 7.50 29.50
C GLY A 87 -2.12 7.08 28.06
N LEU A 88 -3.16 7.57 27.39
CA LEU A 88 -3.33 7.41 25.96
C LEU A 88 -2.28 8.21 25.21
N SER A 89 -1.87 7.70 24.07
CA SER A 89 -1.01 8.35 23.09
C SER A 89 -1.39 7.84 21.70
N GLY A 90 -1.17 8.66 20.69
CA GLY A 90 -1.46 8.32 19.32
C GLY A 90 -1.07 9.47 18.40
N PHE A 91 -0.94 9.21 17.13
CA PHE A 91 -0.55 10.24 16.17
C PHE A 91 -1.52 11.42 16.15
N ALA A 92 -2.82 11.14 16.07
CA ALA A 92 -3.85 12.17 16.08
C ALA A 92 -4.05 12.75 17.49
N PHE A 93 -4.11 11.88 18.51
CA PHE A 93 -4.28 12.28 19.92
C PHE A 93 -3.25 13.31 20.38
N ASP A 94 -1.97 13.09 20.07
CA ASP A 94 -0.87 13.94 20.53
C ASP A 94 -0.89 15.35 19.89
N GLN A 95 -1.69 15.56 18.85
CA GLN A 95 -1.88 16.84 18.17
C GLN A 95 -3.13 17.61 18.62
N LEU A 96 -3.98 16.99 19.44
CA LEU A 96 -5.19 17.64 19.97
C LEU A 96 -4.84 18.57 21.13
N ASP A 97 -5.65 19.61 21.32
CA ASP A 97 -5.61 20.37 22.56
C ASP A 97 -6.16 19.54 23.73
N SER A 98 -5.86 19.96 24.98
CA SER A 98 -6.19 19.17 26.16
C SER A 98 -7.70 18.97 26.36
N ALA A 99 -8.55 19.89 25.91
CA ALA A 99 -10.01 19.73 26.06
C ALA A 99 -10.54 18.65 25.10
N VAL A 100 -9.99 18.57 23.90
CA VAL A 100 -10.32 17.53 22.91
C VAL A 100 -9.72 16.19 23.33
N GLN A 101 -8.51 16.17 23.93
CA GLN A 101 -7.90 14.96 24.50
C GLN A 101 -8.75 14.35 25.62
N ASP A 102 -9.32 15.19 26.53
CA ASP A 102 -10.23 14.72 27.56
C ASP A 102 -11.49 14.05 26.96
N VAL A 103 -12.04 14.61 25.88
CA VAL A 103 -13.18 14.03 25.18
C VAL A 103 -12.76 12.73 24.44
N TYR A 104 -11.60 12.72 23.80
CA TYR A 104 -11.03 11.53 23.17
C TYR A 104 -10.92 10.37 24.17
N ALA A 105 -10.35 10.63 25.36
CA ALA A 105 -10.16 9.60 26.38
C ALA A 105 -11.50 8.99 26.85
N GLN A 106 -12.56 9.79 26.96
CA GLN A 106 -13.89 9.32 27.31
C GLN A 106 -14.53 8.53 26.14
N LEU A 107 -14.40 9.00 24.89
CA LEU A 107 -14.86 8.27 23.70
C LEU A 107 -14.16 6.92 23.60
N TYR A 108 -12.84 6.90 23.74
CA TYR A 108 -12.04 5.67 23.76
C TYR A 108 -12.56 4.68 24.80
N THR A 109 -12.83 5.13 26.04
CA THR A 109 -13.39 4.27 27.10
C THR A 109 -14.76 3.69 26.71
N GLY A 110 -15.67 4.54 26.23
CA GLY A 110 -17.01 4.10 25.85
C GLY A 110 -17.00 3.11 24.68
N ILE A 111 -16.18 3.38 23.67
CA ILE A 111 -16.01 2.51 22.50
C ILE A 111 -15.35 1.19 22.88
N SER A 112 -14.28 1.21 23.68
CA SER A 112 -13.60 0.00 24.17
C SER A 112 -14.52 -0.91 24.98
N ALA A 113 -15.49 -0.35 25.66
CA ALA A 113 -16.53 -1.10 26.38
C ALA A 113 -17.67 -1.60 25.51
N GLU A 114 -17.57 -1.44 24.16
CA GLU A 114 -18.57 -1.86 23.16
C GLU A 114 -19.99 -1.29 23.42
N LYS A 115 -20.03 -0.13 24.03
CA LYS A 115 -21.31 0.53 24.30
C LYS A 115 -21.74 1.36 23.10
N ALA A 116 -22.88 1.02 22.51
CA ALA A 116 -23.46 1.83 21.44
C ALA A 116 -23.93 3.21 21.96
N SER A 117 -24.19 3.35 23.28
CA SER A 117 -24.55 4.62 23.88
C SER A 117 -23.95 4.75 25.27
N PHE A 118 -23.33 5.91 25.55
CA PHE A 118 -22.71 6.25 26.83
C PHE A 118 -22.67 7.76 27.01
N THR A 119 -22.38 8.21 28.25
CA THR A 119 -22.37 9.62 28.60
C THR A 119 -20.93 10.12 28.76
N ILE A 120 -20.67 11.33 28.26
CA ILE A 120 -19.38 12.00 28.37
C ILE A 120 -19.54 13.41 28.95
N ARG A 121 -18.43 14.01 29.39
CA ARG A 121 -18.30 15.43 29.70
C ARG A 121 -17.62 16.16 28.54
N ALA A 122 -18.29 17.18 28.02
CA ALA A 122 -17.69 18.11 27.06
C ALA A 122 -18.28 19.50 27.30
N LYS A 123 -17.43 20.46 27.67
CA LYS A 123 -17.85 21.85 27.89
C LYS A 123 -18.26 22.53 26.62
N ASN A 124 -17.53 22.22 25.54
CA ASN A 124 -17.79 22.66 24.19
C ASN A 124 -18.18 21.45 23.33
N THR A 125 -19.30 21.50 22.65
CA THR A 125 -19.76 20.44 21.74
C THR A 125 -18.89 20.31 20.50
N ASP A 126 -18.19 21.39 20.13
CA ASP A 126 -17.29 21.40 18.96
C ASP A 126 -16.04 20.52 19.17
N ASP A 127 -15.74 20.16 20.44
CA ASP A 127 -14.62 19.26 20.78
C ASP A 127 -14.94 17.78 20.46
N ILE A 128 -16.23 17.41 20.30
CA ILE A 128 -16.66 16.01 20.18
C ILE A 128 -16.31 15.45 18.82
N LYS A 129 -16.57 16.21 17.73
CA LYS A 129 -16.29 15.74 16.36
C LYS A 129 -14.78 15.49 16.14
N PRO A 130 -13.87 16.43 16.44
CA PRO A 130 -12.44 16.19 16.26
C PRO A 130 -11.90 15.08 17.16
N ALA A 131 -12.44 14.93 18.38
CA ALA A 131 -12.08 13.82 19.25
C ALA A 131 -12.48 12.46 18.67
N LEU A 132 -13.68 12.33 18.10
CA LEU A 132 -14.13 11.09 17.47
C LEU A 132 -13.32 10.80 16.22
N ALA A 133 -13.02 11.81 15.38
CA ALA A 133 -12.17 11.66 14.22
C ALA A 133 -10.77 11.15 14.60
N ALA A 134 -10.17 11.72 15.63
CA ALA A 134 -8.87 11.27 16.13
C ALA A 134 -8.89 9.83 16.65
N VAL A 135 -9.96 9.41 17.36
CA VAL A 135 -10.15 8.00 17.76
C VAL A 135 -10.21 7.09 16.52
N MET A 136 -10.90 7.50 15.47
CA MET A 136 -10.98 6.72 14.22
C MET A 136 -9.64 6.63 13.50
N THR A 137 -8.81 7.67 13.57
CA THR A 137 -7.47 7.71 12.98
C THR A 137 -6.47 6.83 13.73
N ASP A 138 -6.47 6.87 15.07
CA ASP A 138 -5.49 6.19 15.90
C ASP A 138 -5.83 4.73 16.23
N CYS A 139 -7.13 4.35 16.15
CA CYS A 139 -7.64 3.11 16.71
C CYS A 139 -8.28 2.18 15.67
N PRO A 140 -7.50 1.60 14.75
CA PRO A 140 -8.03 0.70 13.72
C PRO A 140 -8.73 -0.54 14.30
N GLN A 141 -8.46 -0.90 15.55
CA GLN A 141 -9.12 -2.00 16.27
C GLN A 141 -10.61 -1.77 16.52
N PHE A 142 -11.12 -0.54 16.43
CA PHE A 142 -12.53 -0.24 16.63
C PHE A 142 -13.36 -0.42 15.35
N PHE A 143 -13.16 -1.53 14.67
CA PHE A 143 -13.74 -1.85 13.37
C PHE A 143 -15.27 -1.92 13.32
N TRP A 144 -15.93 -1.93 14.46
CA TRP A 144 -17.41 -2.00 14.58
C TRP A 144 -18.12 -0.65 14.55
N ILE A 145 -17.38 0.46 14.49
CA ILE A 145 -17.93 1.81 14.34
C ILE A 145 -17.47 2.41 13.00
N ASP A 146 -18.25 3.34 12.46
CA ASP A 146 -17.98 4.02 11.19
C ASP A 146 -17.70 5.52 11.35
N GLY A 147 -17.49 6.01 12.56
CA GLY A 147 -17.28 7.43 12.85
C GLY A 147 -18.57 8.25 12.90
N THR A 148 -19.75 7.63 12.67
CA THR A 148 -21.04 8.33 12.78
C THR A 148 -21.58 8.26 14.21
N ALA A 149 -21.97 9.40 14.75
CA ALA A 149 -22.54 9.50 16.08
C ALA A 149 -23.69 10.52 16.14
N SER A 150 -24.58 10.33 17.09
CA SER A 150 -25.50 11.38 17.53
C SER A 150 -25.25 11.73 19.00
N MET A 151 -25.49 12.98 19.35
CA MET A 151 -25.37 13.44 20.72
C MET A 151 -26.67 14.09 21.19
N SER A 152 -27.00 13.93 22.46
CA SER A 152 -28.10 14.62 23.13
C SER A 152 -27.71 14.87 24.58
N GLY A 153 -28.11 15.98 25.16
CA GLY A 153 -27.71 16.25 26.54
C GLY A 153 -28.04 17.65 27.06
N PHE A 154 -27.33 18.03 28.07
CA PHE A 154 -27.56 19.28 28.79
C PHE A 154 -26.34 20.21 28.69
N ARG A 155 -26.41 21.16 27.76
CA ARG A 155 -25.34 22.14 27.49
C ARG A 155 -24.92 22.91 28.75
N SER A 156 -25.88 23.22 29.63
CA SER A 156 -25.61 23.93 30.90
C SER A 156 -24.78 23.13 31.91
N LEU A 157 -24.82 21.79 31.80
CA LEU A 157 -24.06 20.87 32.65
C LEU A 157 -22.79 20.35 31.95
N GLY A 158 -22.66 20.57 30.62
CA GLY A 158 -21.59 20.00 29.82
C GLY A 158 -21.61 18.46 29.79
N ILE A 159 -22.83 17.86 29.87
CA ILE A 159 -23.02 16.40 29.90
C ILE A 159 -23.80 15.97 28.68
N TRP A 160 -23.22 15.02 27.95
CA TRP A 160 -23.73 14.57 26.64
C TRP A 160 -23.81 13.05 26.55
N ARG A 161 -24.95 12.54 26.18
CA ARG A 161 -25.09 11.14 25.75
C ARG A 161 -24.67 11.04 24.28
N ILE A 162 -23.64 10.25 24.03
CA ILE A 162 -23.18 9.88 22.70
C ILE A 162 -23.85 8.56 22.33
N THR A 163 -24.38 8.49 21.12
CA THR A 163 -24.90 7.24 20.53
C THR A 163 -24.17 7.04 19.22
N LEU A 164 -23.33 6.01 19.18
CA LEU A 164 -22.54 5.62 18.01
C LEU A 164 -23.35 4.80 17.04
N HIS A 165 -23.08 4.92 15.77
CA HIS A 165 -23.53 3.98 14.77
C HIS A 165 -22.57 2.78 14.71
N PHE A 166 -23.10 1.58 14.94
CA PHE A 166 -22.37 0.32 14.78
C PHE A 166 -22.69 -0.24 13.41
N ASN A 167 -21.66 -0.52 12.64
CA ASN A 167 -21.77 -1.10 11.30
C ASN A 167 -21.96 -2.64 11.30
N ILE A 168 -21.89 -3.26 12.48
CA ILE A 168 -22.14 -4.68 12.73
C ILE A 168 -22.95 -4.88 13.99
N ASP A 169 -23.55 -6.05 14.14
CA ASP A 169 -24.25 -6.43 15.38
C ASP A 169 -23.24 -6.61 16.54
N VAL A 170 -23.54 -6.05 17.71
CA VAL A 170 -22.70 -6.13 18.91
C VAL A 170 -22.35 -7.58 19.24
N SER A 171 -23.27 -8.52 19.06
CA SER A 171 -23.05 -9.95 19.33
C SER A 171 -21.97 -10.60 18.46
N GLN A 172 -21.57 -9.93 17.37
CA GLN A 172 -20.54 -10.42 16.44
C GLN A 172 -19.14 -9.90 16.77
N ILE A 173 -19.03 -8.81 17.54
CA ILE A 173 -17.77 -8.10 17.79
C ILE A 173 -16.69 -9.06 18.32
N ASP A 174 -16.97 -9.79 19.39
CA ASP A 174 -16.00 -10.71 20.03
C ASP A 174 -15.51 -11.81 19.08
N SER A 175 -16.44 -12.40 18.32
CA SER A 175 -16.07 -13.44 17.35
C SER A 175 -15.21 -12.90 16.22
N MET A 176 -15.53 -11.71 15.72
CA MET A 176 -14.76 -11.06 14.65
C MET A 176 -13.41 -10.58 15.17
N ARG A 177 -13.38 -9.96 16.36
CA ARG A 177 -12.13 -9.56 17.02
C ARG A 177 -11.18 -10.75 17.19
N SER A 178 -11.66 -11.88 17.70
CA SER A 178 -10.83 -13.07 17.88
C SER A 178 -10.23 -13.58 16.56
N ARG A 179 -10.95 -13.48 15.45
CA ARG A 179 -10.44 -13.86 14.13
C ARG A 179 -9.41 -12.87 13.60
N ILE A 180 -9.63 -11.55 13.81
CA ILE A 180 -8.69 -10.48 13.46
C ILE A 180 -7.40 -10.63 14.27
N GLU A 181 -7.52 -10.84 15.58
CA GLU A 181 -6.37 -11.07 16.47
C GLU A 181 -5.57 -12.32 16.06
N ALA A 182 -6.25 -13.39 15.65
CA ALA A 182 -5.56 -14.58 15.14
C ALA A 182 -4.72 -14.27 13.88
N LYS A 183 -5.18 -13.39 13.00
CA LYS A 183 -4.41 -12.94 11.85
C LYS A 183 -3.21 -12.06 12.23
N ALA A 184 -3.40 -11.17 13.20
CA ALA A 184 -2.29 -10.39 13.74
C ALA A 184 -1.24 -11.27 14.43
N GLU A 185 -1.66 -12.31 15.16
CA GLU A 185 -0.75 -13.26 15.79
C GLU A 185 -0.01 -14.12 14.74
N GLU A 186 -0.67 -14.47 13.62
CA GLU A 186 -0.02 -15.14 12.48
C GLU A 186 1.13 -14.29 11.93
N TYR A 187 0.90 -12.97 11.74
CA TYR A 187 1.95 -12.02 11.37
C TYR A 187 3.04 -11.94 12.45
N LEU A 188 2.70 -11.70 13.73
CA LEU A 188 3.68 -11.57 14.81
C LEU A 188 4.56 -12.81 14.96
N SER A 189 3.97 -14.00 14.82
CA SER A 189 4.68 -15.27 14.88
C SER A 189 5.58 -15.51 13.66
N SER A 190 5.36 -14.82 12.55
CA SER A 190 6.19 -14.91 11.36
C SER A 190 7.43 -14.00 11.40
N ILE A 191 7.49 -13.08 12.38
CA ILE A 191 8.66 -12.18 12.55
C ILE A 191 9.86 -13.02 13.02
N PRO A 192 10.98 -13.02 12.27
CA PRO A 192 12.17 -13.76 12.66
C PRO A 192 12.78 -13.23 13.97
N ASP A 193 13.40 -14.11 14.74
CA ASP A 193 14.18 -13.73 15.91
C ASP A 193 15.29 -12.75 15.51
N GLY A 194 15.36 -11.61 16.20
CA GLY A 194 16.35 -10.56 15.92
C GLY A 194 16.01 -9.64 14.75
N ALA A 195 14.82 -9.76 14.14
CA ALA A 195 14.35 -8.83 13.12
C ALA A 195 14.35 -7.37 13.64
N ASN A 196 14.90 -6.46 12.86
CA ASN A 196 14.87 -5.03 13.14
C ASN A 196 13.50 -4.44 12.79
N GLU A 197 13.30 -3.15 13.03
CA GLU A 197 12.01 -2.49 12.75
C GLU A 197 11.69 -2.45 11.26
N TYR A 198 12.68 -2.25 10.38
CA TYR A 198 12.47 -2.31 8.93
C TYR A 198 11.99 -3.68 8.47
N ASP A 199 12.60 -4.75 8.99
CA ASP A 199 12.19 -6.12 8.65
C ASP A 199 10.73 -6.38 9.03
N LYS A 200 10.29 -5.85 10.18
CA LYS A 200 8.90 -5.96 10.63
C LYS A 200 7.95 -5.15 9.74
N VAL A 201 8.32 -3.91 9.37
CA VAL A 201 7.55 -3.05 8.46
C VAL A 201 7.41 -3.72 7.10
N LYS A 202 8.51 -4.21 6.52
CA LYS A 202 8.52 -4.94 5.25
C LYS A 202 7.65 -6.20 5.31
N LEU A 203 7.77 -6.98 6.38
CA LEU A 203 6.97 -8.18 6.56
C LEU A 203 5.47 -7.88 6.70
N ALA A 204 5.09 -6.79 7.40
CA ALA A 204 3.70 -6.35 7.49
C ALA A 204 3.14 -5.95 6.11
N TYR A 205 3.95 -5.23 5.32
CA TYR A 205 3.63 -4.84 3.95
C TYR A 205 3.35 -6.07 3.07
N GLU A 206 4.27 -7.03 3.07
CA GLU A 206 4.14 -8.28 2.33
C GLU A 206 2.95 -9.11 2.82
N TYR A 207 2.72 -9.16 4.14
CA TYR A 207 1.63 -9.91 4.72
C TYR A 207 0.26 -9.38 4.29
N ILE A 208 0.06 -8.05 4.33
CA ILE A 208 -1.20 -7.42 3.92
C ILE A 208 -1.46 -7.61 2.42
N ILE A 209 -0.47 -7.40 1.57
CA ILE A 209 -0.60 -7.58 0.12
C ILE A 209 -0.91 -9.04 -0.23
N ASN A 210 -0.26 -10.00 0.41
CA ASN A 210 -0.52 -11.42 0.16
C ASN A 210 -1.87 -11.90 0.72
N LEU A 211 -2.43 -11.20 1.72
CA LEU A 211 -3.69 -11.56 2.36
C LEU A 211 -4.91 -11.00 1.62
N THR A 212 -4.75 -9.93 0.83
CA THR A 212 -5.85 -9.07 0.40
C THR A 212 -5.80 -8.86 -1.12
N ASP A 213 -6.93 -8.96 -1.78
CA ASP A 213 -7.10 -8.51 -3.18
C ASP A 213 -7.79 -7.13 -3.19
N TYR A 214 -7.32 -6.19 -4.03
CA TYR A 214 -7.97 -4.89 -4.16
C TYR A 214 -9.34 -5.00 -4.83
N SER A 215 -10.39 -4.49 -4.17
CA SER A 215 -11.76 -4.60 -4.69
C SER A 215 -12.67 -3.50 -4.19
N LEU A 216 -13.22 -2.73 -5.13
CA LEU A 216 -14.23 -1.70 -4.86
C LEU A 216 -15.55 -2.28 -4.34
N SER A 217 -15.83 -3.55 -4.63
CA SER A 217 -17.07 -4.22 -4.23
C SER A 217 -17.01 -4.92 -2.87
N SER A 218 -15.85 -4.85 -2.19
CA SER A 218 -15.72 -5.44 -0.86
C SER A 218 -16.60 -4.73 0.16
N THR A 219 -17.25 -5.50 1.01
CA THR A 219 -18.07 -4.95 2.11
C THR A 219 -17.16 -4.53 3.26
N GLN A 220 -17.54 -3.45 3.96
CA GLN A 220 -16.75 -2.88 5.08
C GLN A 220 -15.31 -2.54 4.67
N ASN A 221 -15.12 -2.11 3.42
CA ASN A 221 -13.83 -1.91 2.78
C ASN A 221 -13.01 -0.71 3.34
N GLN A 222 -13.60 0.11 4.23
CA GLN A 222 -12.92 1.23 4.88
C GLN A 222 -12.22 0.86 6.19
N ASN A 223 -12.28 -0.39 6.61
CA ASN A 223 -11.71 -0.82 7.88
C ASN A 223 -11.08 -2.22 7.82
N ILE A 224 -10.43 -2.62 8.91
CA ILE A 224 -9.63 -3.85 8.98
C ILE A 224 -10.41 -5.15 8.79
N GLN A 225 -11.76 -5.15 8.90
CA GLN A 225 -12.56 -6.35 8.67
C GLN A 225 -12.40 -6.87 7.24
N SER A 226 -12.41 -5.95 6.26
CA SER A 226 -12.33 -6.32 4.86
C SER A 226 -11.04 -7.05 4.52
N VAL A 227 -9.93 -6.62 5.11
CA VAL A 227 -8.62 -7.26 4.95
C VAL A 227 -8.56 -8.60 5.66
N PHE A 228 -8.75 -8.60 6.97
CA PHE A 228 -8.51 -9.79 7.80
C PHE A 228 -9.60 -10.87 7.69
N LEU A 229 -10.84 -10.49 7.39
CA LEU A 229 -11.96 -11.42 7.37
C LEU A 229 -12.48 -11.75 5.97
N ASN A 230 -12.40 -10.80 5.03
CA ASN A 230 -12.92 -10.98 3.68
C ASN A 230 -11.81 -11.23 2.65
N GLY A 231 -10.55 -10.84 2.94
CA GLY A 231 -9.42 -10.96 2.01
C GLY A 231 -9.57 -10.07 0.77
N SER A 232 -10.33 -8.98 0.88
CA SER A 232 -10.47 -7.98 -0.19
C SER A 232 -10.85 -6.63 0.38
N SER A 233 -10.23 -5.55 -0.10
CA SER A 233 -10.40 -4.21 0.45
C SER A 233 -10.10 -3.11 -0.59
N VAL A 234 -10.17 -1.85 -0.13
CA VAL A 234 -9.63 -0.67 -0.81
C VAL A 234 -8.48 -0.06 0.01
N CYS A 235 -7.87 1.01 -0.47
CA CYS A 235 -6.71 1.67 0.18
C CYS A 235 -6.89 1.91 1.69
N ALA A 236 -8.05 2.42 2.13
CA ALA A 236 -8.33 2.67 3.54
C ALA A 236 -8.25 1.41 4.42
N GLY A 237 -8.77 0.28 3.94
CA GLY A 237 -8.67 -0.98 4.67
C GLY A 237 -7.24 -1.53 4.70
N TYR A 238 -6.50 -1.43 3.58
CA TYR A 238 -5.07 -1.80 3.52
C TYR A 238 -4.26 -1.00 4.54
N ALA A 239 -4.37 0.33 4.52
CA ALA A 239 -3.62 1.21 5.41
C ALA A 239 -3.97 0.96 6.89
N ARG A 240 -5.26 0.89 7.24
CA ARG A 240 -5.67 0.60 8.62
C ARG A 240 -5.25 -0.79 9.11
N ALA A 241 -5.25 -1.80 8.24
CA ALA A 241 -4.79 -3.13 8.60
C ALA A 241 -3.26 -3.15 8.81
N PHE A 242 -2.52 -2.43 7.98
CA PHE A 242 -1.09 -2.24 8.13
C PHE A 242 -0.76 -1.49 9.43
N GLN A 243 -1.44 -0.37 9.70
CA GLN A 243 -1.34 0.36 10.98
C GLN A 243 -1.60 -0.58 12.18
N TYR A 244 -2.66 -1.40 12.12
CA TYR A 244 -2.99 -2.34 13.19
C TYR A 244 -1.87 -3.34 13.46
N LEU A 245 -1.29 -3.94 12.43
CA LEU A 245 -0.18 -4.89 12.58
C LEU A 245 1.06 -4.23 13.18
N LEU A 246 1.40 -3.02 12.72
CA LEU A 246 2.55 -2.28 13.24
C LEU A 246 2.36 -1.84 14.69
N GLN A 247 1.16 -1.39 15.07
CA GLN A 247 0.84 -1.10 16.48
C GLN A 247 1.00 -2.35 17.35
N LYS A 248 0.56 -3.54 16.89
CA LYS A 248 0.78 -4.81 17.59
C LYS A 248 2.26 -5.19 17.69
N ALA A 249 3.07 -4.82 16.70
CA ALA A 249 4.52 -5.04 16.70
C ALA A 249 5.31 -3.97 17.49
N GLY A 250 4.63 -2.96 18.05
CA GLY A 250 5.23 -1.86 18.82
C GLY A 250 5.91 -0.79 17.94
N ILE A 251 5.53 -0.67 16.67
CA ILE A 251 6.06 0.30 15.71
C ILE A 251 5.07 1.44 15.56
N TRP A 252 5.57 2.68 15.64
CA TRP A 252 4.77 3.87 15.40
C TRP A 252 4.31 3.93 13.94
N CYS A 253 3.01 4.09 13.74
CA CYS A 253 2.38 4.17 12.44
C CYS A 253 1.20 5.14 12.51
N ALA A 254 1.19 6.11 11.60
CA ALA A 254 0.12 7.07 11.41
C ALA A 254 -0.66 6.71 10.14
N TYR A 255 -1.96 6.57 10.27
CA TYR A 255 -2.88 6.51 9.13
C TYR A 255 -3.01 7.89 8.52
N VAL A 256 -2.79 8.01 7.23
CA VAL A 256 -2.80 9.26 6.46
C VAL A 256 -3.93 9.24 5.45
N GLU A 257 -4.70 10.31 5.44
CA GLU A 257 -5.74 10.57 4.44
C GLU A 257 -5.32 11.70 3.51
N GLY A 258 -5.81 11.65 2.28
CA GLY A 258 -5.51 12.66 1.28
C GLY A 258 -6.14 12.31 -0.06
N LYS A 259 -5.49 12.69 -1.14
CA LYS A 259 -5.94 12.41 -2.51
C LYS A 259 -4.77 12.09 -3.43
N THR A 260 -5.10 11.53 -4.59
CA THR A 260 -4.14 11.34 -5.67
C THR A 260 -4.22 12.52 -6.65
N SER A 261 -3.07 13.07 -7.07
CA SER A 261 -3.01 14.23 -7.97
C SER A 261 -3.58 13.94 -9.36
N ASP A 262 -3.46 12.69 -9.84
CA ASP A 262 -3.88 12.31 -11.19
C ASP A 262 -5.39 12.28 -11.37
N SER A 263 -6.12 11.74 -10.38
CA SER A 263 -7.59 11.61 -10.43
C SER A 263 -8.31 12.62 -9.54
N GLY A 264 -7.63 13.16 -8.53
CA GLY A 264 -8.25 13.96 -7.46
C GLY A 264 -9.14 13.12 -6.53
N GLU A 265 -9.08 11.79 -6.64
CA GLU A 265 -9.84 10.89 -5.78
C GLU A 265 -9.19 10.78 -4.40
N GLY A 266 -10.02 10.59 -3.39
CA GLY A 266 -9.55 10.35 -2.03
C GLY A 266 -8.72 9.07 -1.96
N HIS A 267 -7.68 9.09 -1.14
CA HIS A 267 -6.75 7.98 -0.96
C HIS A 267 -6.25 7.91 0.48
N ALA A 268 -5.81 6.72 0.90
CA ALA A 268 -5.26 6.52 2.23
C ALA A 268 -4.02 5.62 2.18
N TRP A 269 -3.03 5.97 2.98
CA TRP A 269 -1.74 5.28 3.13
C TRP A 269 -1.23 5.45 4.56
N ASP A 270 0.05 5.16 4.81
CA ASP A 270 0.63 5.25 6.14
C ASP A 270 1.94 6.02 6.16
N GLN A 271 2.23 6.64 7.30
CA GLN A 271 3.57 7.08 7.66
C GLN A 271 4.07 6.26 8.85
N VAL A 272 5.27 5.73 8.76
CA VAL A 272 5.87 4.89 9.79
C VAL A 272 7.17 5.50 10.32
N ARG A 273 7.52 5.16 11.57
CA ARG A 273 8.84 5.46 12.10
C ARG A 273 9.65 4.17 12.24
N VAL A 274 10.79 4.11 11.59
CA VAL A 274 11.76 3.02 11.63
C VAL A 274 13.05 3.55 12.27
N GLY A 275 13.39 3.12 13.46
CA GLY A 275 14.42 3.77 14.27
C GLY A 275 14.04 5.23 14.55
N ASP A 276 14.90 6.15 14.11
CA ASP A 276 14.67 7.60 14.24
C ASP A 276 14.22 8.24 12.91
N VAL A 277 13.91 7.44 11.88
CA VAL A 277 13.56 7.91 10.54
C VAL A 277 12.07 7.76 10.31
N TYR A 278 11.42 8.83 9.84
CA TYR A 278 10.06 8.78 9.31
C TYR A 278 10.07 8.49 7.82
N THR A 279 9.14 7.66 7.38
CA THR A 279 9.02 7.26 5.97
C THR A 279 7.59 6.91 5.62
N TYR A 280 7.20 7.01 4.35
CA TYR A 280 5.86 6.66 3.88
C TYR A 280 5.80 5.23 3.36
N VAL A 281 4.63 4.61 3.54
CA VAL A 281 4.33 3.27 3.03
C VAL A 281 2.90 3.25 2.50
N ASP A 282 2.71 2.70 1.29
CA ASP A 282 1.39 2.46 0.71
C ASP A 282 1.25 1.00 0.28
N PRO A 283 0.64 0.15 1.13
CA PRO A 283 0.46 -1.26 0.79
C PRO A 283 -0.50 -1.49 -0.37
N SER A 284 -1.47 -0.60 -0.59
CA SER A 284 -2.44 -0.76 -1.67
C SER A 284 -1.83 -0.51 -3.05
N TRP A 285 -0.88 0.43 -3.14
CA TRP A 285 -0.10 0.65 -4.36
C TRP A 285 1.04 -0.35 -4.53
N GLY A 286 1.38 -1.07 -3.47
CA GLY A 286 2.27 -2.22 -3.52
C GLY A 286 1.63 -3.51 -4.03
N ASP A 287 0.30 -3.57 -4.09
CA ASP A 287 -0.46 -4.69 -4.63
C ASP A 287 -0.68 -4.51 -6.14
N PRO A 288 0.00 -5.31 -6.99
CA PRO A 288 -0.03 -5.06 -8.43
C PRO A 288 -1.31 -5.55 -9.09
N THR A 289 -1.92 -4.73 -9.94
CA THR A 289 -2.95 -5.16 -10.88
C THR A 289 -2.39 -5.24 -12.31
N TYR A 290 -2.81 -6.26 -13.05
CA TYR A 290 -2.37 -6.50 -14.42
C TYR A 290 -3.57 -6.51 -15.37
N GLY A 291 -3.41 -5.90 -16.55
CA GLY A 291 -4.42 -5.93 -17.61
C GLY A 291 -4.70 -7.36 -18.11
N GLU A 292 -5.91 -7.59 -18.61
CA GLU A 292 -6.32 -8.90 -19.15
C GLU A 292 -5.49 -9.36 -20.36
N ASP A 293 -4.89 -8.42 -21.07
CA ASP A 293 -4.03 -8.62 -22.24
C ASP A 293 -2.59 -9.02 -21.89
N GLN A 294 -2.22 -9.03 -20.60
CA GLN A 294 -0.87 -9.32 -20.11
C GLN A 294 -0.75 -10.72 -19.49
N THR A 295 -1.44 -11.69 -20.06
CA THR A 295 -1.50 -13.07 -19.53
C THR A 295 -0.18 -13.83 -19.60
N ASP A 296 0.72 -13.46 -20.53
CA ASP A 296 1.98 -14.16 -20.76
C ASP A 296 3.19 -13.48 -20.08
N ALA A 297 2.99 -12.32 -19.46
CA ALA A 297 4.05 -11.60 -18.78
C ALA A 297 4.36 -12.24 -17.43
N LYS A 298 5.63 -12.29 -17.06
CA LYS A 298 6.03 -12.62 -15.70
C LYS A 298 5.53 -11.53 -14.76
N ARG A 299 4.78 -11.92 -13.74
CA ARG A 299 4.12 -11.01 -12.81
C ARG A 299 4.88 -10.97 -11.50
N LEU A 300 5.03 -9.78 -10.94
CA LEU A 300 5.43 -9.63 -9.55
C LEU A 300 4.21 -9.84 -8.66
N ASP A 301 4.40 -10.52 -7.55
CA ASP A 301 3.37 -10.66 -6.53
C ASP A 301 3.29 -9.41 -5.64
N ILE A 302 4.39 -8.64 -5.53
CA ILE A 302 4.53 -7.44 -4.70
C ILE A 302 5.38 -6.40 -5.44
N ILE A 303 4.95 -5.14 -5.40
CA ILE A 303 5.70 -3.97 -5.85
C ILE A 303 6.26 -3.26 -4.62
N TYR A 304 7.59 -3.15 -4.51
CA TYR A 304 8.25 -2.47 -3.39
C TYR A 304 8.49 -0.97 -3.64
N ASP A 305 7.95 -0.42 -4.73
CA ASP A 305 8.11 1.00 -5.09
C ASP A 305 7.57 1.94 -4.01
N TYR A 306 6.56 1.48 -3.27
CA TYR A 306 5.84 2.24 -2.26
C TYR A 306 6.15 1.81 -0.82
N LEU A 307 7.31 1.18 -0.62
CA LEU A 307 7.82 0.79 0.69
C LEU A 307 8.95 1.72 1.12
N CYS A 308 8.74 2.49 2.17
CA CYS A 308 9.72 3.40 2.78
C CYS A 308 10.18 4.55 1.86
N LEU A 309 9.22 5.35 1.40
CA LEU A 309 9.45 6.53 0.56
C LEU A 309 9.66 7.81 1.37
N THR A 310 10.38 8.77 0.76
CA THR A 310 10.47 10.14 1.27
C THR A 310 9.22 10.97 0.91
N THR A 311 9.06 12.14 1.56
CA THR A 311 8.00 13.11 1.23
C THR A 311 8.05 13.52 -0.24
N ASP A 312 9.25 13.81 -0.77
CA ASP A 312 9.43 14.18 -2.18
C ASP A 312 8.99 13.05 -3.13
N GLU A 313 9.32 11.81 -2.81
CA GLU A 313 8.96 10.65 -3.62
C GLU A 313 7.46 10.40 -3.61
N MET A 314 6.81 10.47 -2.44
CA MET A 314 5.35 10.36 -2.33
C MET A 314 4.62 11.47 -3.09
N THR A 315 5.11 12.72 -2.97
CA THR A 315 4.54 13.86 -3.70
C THR A 315 4.68 13.67 -5.22
N ARG A 316 5.85 13.24 -5.70
CA ARG A 316 6.05 12.95 -7.14
C ARG A 316 5.20 11.78 -7.61
N ALA A 317 4.97 10.79 -6.75
CA ALA A 317 4.06 9.68 -7.02
C ALA A 317 2.58 10.09 -7.00
N GLY A 318 2.28 11.35 -6.66
CA GLY A 318 0.95 11.92 -6.71
C GLY A 318 0.15 11.82 -5.42
N HIS A 319 0.78 11.52 -4.29
CA HIS A 319 0.12 11.51 -2.98
C HIS A 319 0.12 12.91 -2.37
N GLU A 320 -1.07 13.45 -2.14
CA GLU A 320 -1.27 14.76 -1.52
C GLU A 320 -2.04 14.57 -0.21
N PRO A 321 -1.34 14.53 0.96
CA PRO A 321 -2.01 14.40 2.24
C PRO A 321 -2.89 15.61 2.51
N ASP A 322 -4.00 15.41 3.25
CA ASP A 322 -4.79 16.52 3.75
C ASP A 322 -4.04 17.26 4.88
N ASP A 323 -4.57 18.39 5.30
CA ASP A 323 -3.97 19.27 6.30
C ASP A 323 -4.57 19.10 7.71
N THR A 324 -5.31 18.01 7.95
CA THR A 324 -5.96 17.72 9.24
C THR A 324 -4.92 17.56 10.34
N TYR A 325 -3.82 16.88 10.05
CA TYR A 325 -2.72 16.64 10.98
C TYR A 325 -1.37 17.02 10.38
N THR A 326 -0.45 17.46 11.24
CA THR A 326 0.92 17.74 10.82
C THR A 326 1.73 16.44 10.77
N LEU A 327 2.19 16.09 9.58
CA LEU A 327 3.03 14.92 9.36
C LEU A 327 4.51 15.29 9.49
N PRO A 328 5.33 14.49 10.17
CA PRO A 328 6.79 14.60 10.11
C PRO A 328 7.29 14.52 8.66
N GLU A 329 8.29 15.34 8.32
CA GLU A 329 8.91 15.31 7.00
C GLU A 329 9.81 14.07 6.86
N CYS A 330 9.68 13.34 5.76
CA CYS A 330 10.44 12.14 5.45
C CYS A 330 11.52 12.48 4.42
N THR A 331 12.77 12.65 4.87
CA THR A 331 13.89 13.07 4.00
C THR A 331 14.99 12.01 3.86
N ASP A 332 15.01 11.02 4.75
CA ASP A 332 16.05 9.99 4.81
C ASP A 332 15.67 8.77 3.98
N ARG A 333 16.60 8.26 3.18
CA ARG A 333 16.47 7.08 2.32
C ARG A 333 17.19 5.85 2.87
N SER A 334 17.54 5.82 4.15
CA SER A 334 18.29 4.70 4.76
C SER A 334 17.52 3.38 4.67
N TYR A 335 16.18 3.45 4.63
CA TYR A 335 15.30 2.31 4.55
C TYR A 335 14.61 2.14 3.19
N ASP A 336 15.07 2.86 2.15
CA ASP A 336 14.61 2.63 0.79
C ASP A 336 14.91 1.18 0.36
N TYR A 337 13.89 0.46 -0.14
CA TYR A 337 13.99 -0.94 -0.52
C TYR A 337 15.13 -1.18 -1.53
N TYR A 338 15.22 -0.34 -2.56
CA TYR A 338 16.21 -0.50 -3.64
C TYR A 338 17.62 -0.20 -3.16
N LYS A 339 17.77 0.75 -2.22
CA LYS A 339 19.04 1.06 -1.60
C LYS A 339 19.55 -0.09 -0.73
N LEU A 340 18.67 -0.67 0.09
CA LEU A 340 19.01 -1.81 0.94
C LEU A 340 19.34 -3.08 0.13
N ASN A 341 18.77 -3.22 -1.07
CA ASN A 341 19.00 -4.36 -1.96
C ASN A 341 20.06 -4.10 -3.03
N GLY A 342 20.80 -2.98 -2.97
CA GLY A 342 21.90 -2.68 -3.88
C GLY A 342 21.48 -2.32 -5.30
N CYS A 343 20.21 -1.95 -5.51
CA CYS A 343 19.63 -1.58 -6.80
C CYS A 343 19.50 -0.05 -6.99
N TYR A 344 19.96 0.74 -6.03
CA TYR A 344 19.92 2.20 -6.07
C TYR A 344 21.22 2.76 -6.66
N GLN A 345 21.11 3.70 -7.61
CA GLN A 345 22.21 4.31 -8.34
C GLN A 345 22.28 5.81 -8.03
N GLU A 346 23.42 6.29 -7.52
CA GLU A 346 23.71 7.72 -7.24
C GLU A 346 24.06 8.52 -8.50
N GLY A 347 23.65 8.07 -9.67
CA GLY A 347 23.90 8.63 -10.99
C GLY A 347 23.82 7.55 -12.06
N TYR A 348 23.80 7.93 -13.34
CA TYR A 348 23.89 6.96 -14.40
C TYR A 348 25.35 6.58 -14.68
N HIS A 349 25.65 5.29 -14.58
CA HIS A 349 26.92 4.69 -14.97
C HIS A 349 26.66 3.45 -15.81
N GLU A 350 26.93 3.52 -17.11
CA GLU A 350 26.65 2.44 -18.08
C GLU A 350 27.27 1.10 -17.64
N ASP A 351 28.50 1.13 -17.15
CA ASP A 351 29.18 -0.08 -16.65
C ASP A 351 28.42 -0.72 -15.48
N SER A 352 27.88 0.10 -14.55
CA SER A 352 27.13 -0.39 -13.39
C SER A 352 25.80 -1.00 -13.80
N VAL A 353 25.08 -0.36 -14.70
CA VAL A 353 23.80 -0.88 -15.26
C VAL A 353 24.07 -2.18 -16.04
N SER A 354 25.07 -2.21 -16.89
CA SER A 354 25.49 -3.40 -17.62
C SER A 354 25.89 -4.54 -16.68
N GLN A 355 26.68 -4.27 -15.66
CA GLN A 355 27.10 -5.28 -14.67
C GLN A 355 25.91 -5.86 -13.91
N ALA A 356 24.91 -5.05 -13.55
CA ALA A 356 23.71 -5.54 -12.86
C ALA A 356 22.90 -6.50 -13.75
N LEU A 357 22.76 -6.20 -15.05
CA LEU A 357 22.13 -7.09 -16.00
C LEU A 357 22.87 -8.44 -16.13
N TRP A 358 24.20 -8.39 -16.22
CA TRP A 358 25.03 -9.61 -16.28
C TRP A 358 24.96 -10.42 -14.98
N ASN A 359 25.00 -9.76 -13.83
CA ASN A 359 24.87 -10.44 -12.54
C ASN A 359 23.53 -11.16 -12.41
N ALA A 360 22.45 -10.56 -12.88
CA ALA A 360 21.14 -11.19 -12.85
C ALA A 360 21.08 -12.43 -13.76
N VAL A 361 21.71 -12.38 -14.93
CA VAL A 361 21.84 -13.58 -15.79
C VAL A 361 22.65 -14.66 -15.07
N ASP A 362 23.82 -14.31 -14.55
CA ASP A 362 24.73 -15.26 -13.87
C ASP A 362 24.08 -15.90 -12.63
N ASN A 363 23.25 -15.16 -11.92
CA ASN A 363 22.54 -15.64 -10.73
C ASN A 363 21.19 -16.32 -11.05
N ALA A 364 20.82 -16.41 -12.33
CA ALA A 364 19.51 -16.89 -12.78
C ALA A 364 18.33 -16.13 -12.16
N GLU A 365 18.51 -14.83 -11.93
CA GLU A 365 17.44 -13.94 -11.45
C GLU A 365 16.47 -13.66 -12.60
N ASP A 366 15.21 -13.49 -12.24
CA ASP A 366 14.13 -13.31 -13.23
C ASP A 366 13.77 -11.84 -13.45
N VAL A 367 14.31 -10.94 -12.62
CA VAL A 367 14.07 -9.50 -12.68
C VAL A 367 15.29 -8.72 -12.23
N VAL A 368 15.54 -7.60 -12.89
CA VAL A 368 16.58 -6.62 -12.52
C VAL A 368 15.89 -5.30 -12.21
N TYR A 369 16.29 -4.71 -11.09
CA TYR A 369 15.78 -3.44 -10.62
C TYR A 369 16.83 -2.36 -10.69
N PHE A 370 16.41 -1.15 -11.08
CA PHE A 370 17.21 0.06 -11.01
C PHE A 370 16.35 1.19 -10.43
N LYS A 371 16.82 1.86 -9.39
CA LYS A 371 16.29 3.12 -8.90
C LYS A 371 17.38 4.16 -8.96
N PHE A 372 17.10 5.34 -9.47
CA PHE A 372 18.08 6.42 -9.66
C PHE A 372 17.85 7.57 -8.68
N SER A 373 18.95 8.29 -8.36
CA SER A 373 18.92 9.44 -7.46
C SER A 373 18.20 10.66 -8.04
N ASP A 374 18.13 10.76 -9.38
CA ASP A 374 17.61 11.91 -10.12
C ASP A 374 17.04 11.50 -11.48
N PHE A 375 16.24 12.41 -12.05
CA PHE A 375 15.57 12.20 -13.33
C PHE A 375 16.53 12.12 -14.52
N GLU A 376 17.65 12.87 -14.51
CA GLU A 376 18.61 12.86 -15.60
C GLU A 376 19.23 11.47 -15.73
N SER A 377 19.73 10.92 -14.62
CA SER A 377 20.30 9.57 -14.55
C SER A 377 19.29 8.49 -14.94
N TYR A 378 18.05 8.60 -14.50
CA TYR A 378 16.97 7.72 -14.91
C TYR A 378 16.70 7.78 -16.42
N SER A 379 16.65 8.98 -17.00
CA SER A 379 16.40 9.19 -18.43
C SER A 379 17.55 8.65 -19.30
N GLU A 380 18.81 8.83 -18.86
CA GLU A 380 19.98 8.26 -19.53
C GLU A 380 19.95 6.74 -19.53
N ALA A 381 19.61 6.13 -18.38
CA ALA A 381 19.45 4.69 -18.25
C ALA A 381 18.33 4.15 -19.14
N GLN A 382 17.19 4.84 -19.20
CA GLN A 382 16.09 4.49 -20.11
C GLN A 382 16.53 4.46 -21.57
N GLN A 383 17.28 5.47 -22.01
CA GLN A 383 17.79 5.54 -23.39
C GLN A 383 18.82 4.47 -23.70
N ALA A 384 19.60 4.03 -22.71
CA ALA A 384 20.60 2.97 -22.88
C ALA A 384 19.98 1.56 -22.89
N LEU A 385 18.94 1.37 -22.06
CA LEU A 385 18.22 0.10 -21.95
C LEU A 385 17.21 -0.07 -23.12
N PHE A 386 16.51 1.01 -23.49
CA PHE A 386 15.44 1.02 -24.50
C PHE A 386 15.70 2.11 -25.55
N PRO A 387 16.78 1.98 -26.34
CA PRO A 387 17.10 2.98 -27.34
C PRO A 387 16.03 3.02 -28.43
N SER A 388 15.72 4.23 -28.94
CA SER A 388 14.84 4.37 -30.09
C SER A 388 15.49 3.75 -31.34
N GLU A 389 14.66 3.24 -32.26
CA GLU A 389 15.13 2.63 -33.55
C GLU A 389 16.07 3.57 -34.33
N ASP A 390 15.79 4.88 -34.31
CA ASP A 390 16.57 5.91 -35.00
C ASP A 390 17.90 6.26 -34.31
N SER A 391 18.13 5.79 -33.09
CA SER A 391 19.32 6.17 -32.28
C SER A 391 20.61 5.56 -32.80
N GLY A 392 20.53 4.46 -33.53
CA GLY A 392 21.68 3.64 -33.98
C GLY A 392 22.46 3.00 -32.82
N ARG A 393 21.92 3.02 -31.61
CA ARG A 393 22.48 2.38 -30.40
C ARG A 393 21.92 0.98 -30.22
N GLU A 394 22.76 0.05 -29.80
CA GLU A 394 22.31 -1.27 -29.35
C GLU A 394 21.89 -1.18 -27.89
N SER A 395 20.78 -1.84 -27.52
CA SER A 395 20.30 -1.91 -26.13
C SER A 395 21.29 -2.69 -25.26
N LEU A 396 21.54 -2.20 -24.05
CA LEU A 396 22.36 -2.89 -23.04
C LEU A 396 21.78 -4.26 -22.63
N ILE A 397 20.48 -4.48 -22.86
CA ILE A 397 19.79 -5.73 -22.53
C ILE A 397 20.11 -6.84 -23.52
N ASN A 398 20.45 -6.51 -24.77
CA ASN A 398 20.55 -7.50 -25.87
C ASN A 398 21.58 -8.60 -25.60
N ALA A 399 22.77 -8.25 -25.12
CA ALA A 399 23.83 -9.24 -24.88
C ALA A 399 23.52 -10.16 -23.69
N PRO A 400 23.10 -9.66 -22.51
CA PRO A 400 22.64 -10.49 -21.40
C PRO A 400 21.48 -11.44 -21.76
N ILE A 401 20.48 -10.98 -22.51
CA ILE A 401 19.37 -11.83 -22.93
C ILE A 401 19.82 -12.95 -23.86
N ARG A 402 20.73 -12.68 -24.82
CA ARG A 402 21.27 -13.75 -25.68
C ARG A 402 21.94 -14.84 -24.86
N GLN A 403 22.72 -14.47 -23.82
CA GLN A 403 23.37 -15.44 -22.96
C GLN A 403 22.34 -16.25 -22.15
N ARG A 404 21.29 -15.61 -21.64
CA ARG A 404 20.21 -16.31 -20.94
C ARG A 404 19.48 -17.30 -21.84
N MET A 405 19.20 -16.90 -23.12
CA MET A 405 18.60 -17.80 -24.12
C MET A 405 19.45 -19.03 -24.40
N GLU A 406 20.76 -18.87 -24.48
CA GLU A 406 21.69 -19.99 -24.68
C GLU A 406 21.60 -20.98 -23.51
N TRP A 407 21.56 -20.48 -22.28
CA TRP A 407 21.45 -21.32 -21.07
C TRP A 407 20.12 -22.06 -21.00
N ASP A 408 19.03 -21.38 -21.28
CA ASP A 408 17.69 -21.95 -21.24
C ASP A 408 17.38 -22.79 -22.48
N SER A 409 18.31 -22.88 -23.45
CA SER A 409 18.13 -23.55 -24.75
C SER A 409 16.88 -23.04 -25.49
N ALA A 410 16.54 -21.77 -25.30
CA ALA A 410 15.37 -21.14 -25.89
C ALA A 410 15.68 -20.65 -27.33
N SER A 411 14.73 -20.82 -28.21
CA SER A 411 14.82 -20.30 -29.58
C SER A 411 14.27 -18.87 -29.72
N LEU A 412 13.52 -18.44 -28.77
CA LEU A 412 12.93 -17.08 -28.65
C LEU A 412 12.77 -16.75 -27.19
N MET A 413 13.18 -15.55 -26.78
CA MET A 413 12.91 -15.00 -25.43
C MET A 413 12.29 -13.62 -25.60
N ARG A 414 11.25 -13.39 -24.83
CA ARG A 414 10.63 -12.09 -24.70
C ARG A 414 11.02 -11.53 -23.33
N TYR A 415 11.51 -10.30 -23.30
CA TYR A 415 11.65 -9.58 -22.07
C TYR A 415 10.56 -8.51 -21.92
N TYR A 416 10.26 -8.18 -20.71
CA TYR A 416 9.30 -7.14 -20.36
C TYR A 416 9.98 -6.09 -19.51
N TYR A 417 9.45 -4.89 -19.51
CA TYR A 417 9.95 -3.84 -18.63
C TYR A 417 8.82 -2.96 -18.13
N SER A 418 9.03 -2.35 -16.95
CA SER A 418 8.19 -1.28 -16.43
C SER A 418 9.06 -0.13 -15.96
N CYS A 419 8.56 1.08 -16.13
CA CYS A 419 9.23 2.31 -15.74
C CYS A 419 8.27 3.16 -14.89
N SER A 420 8.78 3.68 -13.79
CA SER A 420 8.11 4.69 -12.97
C SER A 420 8.84 6.02 -13.13
N ASP A 421 8.27 6.93 -13.92
CA ASP A 421 8.85 8.26 -14.16
C ASP A 421 8.79 9.12 -12.87
N ALA A 422 7.80 8.87 -12.01
CA ALA A 422 7.64 9.56 -10.74
C ALA A 422 8.70 9.15 -9.70
N LEU A 423 9.06 7.87 -9.67
CA LEU A 423 9.97 7.31 -8.67
C LEU A 423 11.35 6.99 -9.24
N TRP A 424 11.56 7.23 -10.55
CA TRP A 424 12.82 6.98 -11.28
C TRP A 424 13.29 5.53 -11.17
N ILE A 425 12.32 4.61 -11.35
CA ILE A 425 12.55 3.17 -11.24
C ILE A 425 12.39 2.52 -12.60
N ILE A 426 13.33 1.63 -12.95
CA ILE A 426 13.25 0.76 -14.11
C ILE A 426 13.32 -0.69 -13.62
N LYS A 427 12.45 -1.53 -14.16
CA LYS A 427 12.41 -2.97 -13.89
C LYS A 427 12.48 -3.70 -15.23
N VAL A 428 13.36 -4.67 -15.34
CA VAL A 428 13.50 -5.52 -16.52
C VAL A 428 13.25 -6.96 -16.11
N TYR A 429 12.35 -7.64 -16.81
CA TYR A 429 11.90 -9.02 -16.54
C TYR A 429 12.22 -9.91 -17.73
N TRP A 430 12.73 -11.11 -17.52
CA TRP A 430 13.02 -12.13 -18.54
C TRP A 430 12.67 -13.56 -18.14
#